data_54263edf17d992cb52aedc2ee689e425
#
_entry.id   54263edf17d992cb52aedc2ee689e425
#
_cell.length_a   1.000
_cell.length_b   1.000
_cell.length_c   1.000
_cell.angle_alpha   90.00
_cell.angle_beta   90.00
_cell.angle_gamma   90.00
#
_symmetry.space_group_name_H-M   'P 1'
#
loop_
_entity.id
_entity.type
_entity.pdbx_description
1 polymer ?
#
loop_
_entity_poly.entity_id
_entity_poly.type
_entity_poly.pdbx_seq_one_letter_code
_entity_poly.pdbx_strand_id
1 'polypeptide(L)'
;VKAVYVGNLMMDALAPSGQPLPARDEPLVALLPGSRGEAYRNARLLLGAVLRLPAEFRYALALASELDPAELAQVGQRIGWEWQPHEPTGAGETMGLVGTLQAGRRSVWVYKGRFADILHAAEIVLGMAGTANEQAAGVGRPVVTCPGEGPQFTEKFVAAQKRLLGDALLVTEPSPAALAKGVLDVLADRDVYERMARVGRERKGEPGGAERAAKYCLELEGLRAAGR
;
A
#
# COMPACT_ATOMS: atom_id res chain seq x y z
N VAL A 1 -12.39 -8.84 32.07
CA VAL A 1 -12.79 -7.63 31.31
C VAL A 1 -13.71 -8.08 30.19
N LYS A 2 -14.91 -7.47 30.07
CA LYS A 2 -15.76 -7.68 28.89
C LYS A 2 -15.18 -6.85 27.75
N ALA A 3 -14.83 -7.49 26.62
CA ALA A 3 -14.37 -6.84 25.42
C ALA A 3 -15.35 -7.15 24.27
N VAL A 4 -15.60 -6.15 23.43
CA VAL A 4 -16.46 -6.28 22.25
C VAL A 4 -15.61 -5.91 21.04
N TYR A 5 -15.59 -6.79 20.05
CA TYR A 5 -14.93 -6.51 18.77
C TYR A 5 -15.87 -5.68 17.88
N VAL A 6 -15.45 -4.46 17.56
CA VAL A 6 -16.21 -3.54 16.70
C VAL A 6 -15.65 -3.43 15.28
N GLY A 7 -14.58 -4.16 14.98
CA GLY A 7 -13.90 -4.10 13.70
C GLY A 7 -12.62 -3.25 13.76
N ASN A 8 -12.08 -2.95 12.61
CA ASN A 8 -10.82 -2.21 12.46
C ASN A 8 -11.08 -0.85 11.79
N LEU A 9 -10.94 0.22 12.57
CA LEU A 9 -11.20 1.60 12.11
C LEU A 9 -10.29 2.04 10.96
N MET A 10 -9.11 1.41 10.79
CA MET A 10 -8.23 1.72 9.67
C MET A 10 -8.86 1.42 8.30
N MET A 11 -9.80 0.47 8.25
CA MET A 11 -10.47 0.08 7.01
C MET A 11 -11.52 1.10 6.58
N ASP A 12 -12.05 1.88 7.51
CA ASP A 12 -13.07 2.91 7.23
C ASP A 12 -12.50 4.10 6.44
N ALA A 13 -11.19 4.33 6.54
CA ALA A 13 -10.49 5.41 5.84
C ALA A 13 -10.11 5.08 4.39
N LEU A 14 -10.54 3.94 3.85
CA LEU A 14 -10.15 3.44 2.53
C LEU A 14 -11.24 3.58 1.47
N ALA A 15 -12.18 4.51 1.64
CA ALA A 15 -13.15 4.81 0.59
C ALA A 15 -12.44 5.42 -0.63
N PRO A 16 -12.59 4.83 -1.83
CA PRO A 16 -12.05 5.42 -3.05
C PRO A 16 -12.66 6.80 -3.32
N SER A 17 -11.92 7.67 -3.99
CA SER A 17 -12.40 9.03 -4.35
C SER A 17 -13.53 9.04 -5.38
N GLY A 18 -13.80 7.91 -6.03
CA GLY A 18 -14.71 7.80 -7.18
C GLY A 18 -14.11 8.28 -8.50
N GLN A 19 -12.87 8.74 -8.50
CA GLN A 19 -12.13 9.11 -9.71
C GLN A 19 -11.22 7.94 -10.11
N PRO A 20 -11.44 7.30 -11.26
CA PRO A 20 -10.64 6.13 -11.64
C PRO A 20 -9.17 6.52 -11.86
N LEU A 21 -8.27 5.59 -11.58
CA LEU A 21 -6.95 5.58 -12.20
C LEU A 21 -7.10 5.12 -13.65
N PRO A 22 -6.16 5.49 -14.56
CA PRO A 22 -6.25 5.06 -15.94
C PRO A 22 -6.44 3.54 -16.03
N ALA A 23 -7.59 3.11 -16.58
CA ALA A 23 -7.91 1.70 -16.73
C ALA A 23 -7.10 1.09 -17.87
N ARG A 24 -6.49 -0.07 -17.62
CA ARG A 24 -5.83 -0.91 -18.62
C ARG A 24 -5.92 -2.35 -18.16
N ASP A 25 -5.72 -3.30 -19.08
CA ASP A 25 -5.81 -4.73 -18.79
C ASP A 25 -4.58 -5.28 -18.03
N GLU A 26 -3.46 -4.56 -18.09
CA GLU A 26 -2.23 -5.01 -17.43
C GLU A 26 -2.28 -4.83 -15.91
N PRO A 27 -1.68 -5.77 -15.15
CA PRO A 27 -1.64 -5.70 -13.71
C PRO A 27 -1.06 -4.39 -13.16
N LEU A 28 -1.70 -3.80 -12.15
CA LEU A 28 -1.18 -2.66 -11.42
C LEU A 28 -0.44 -3.12 -10.16
N VAL A 29 0.84 -2.78 -10.09
CA VAL A 29 1.67 -2.94 -8.90
C VAL A 29 1.71 -1.63 -8.13
N ALA A 30 1.16 -1.60 -6.91
CA ALA A 30 1.25 -0.44 -6.04
C ALA A 30 2.59 -0.41 -5.29
N LEU A 31 3.21 0.76 -5.20
CA LEU A 31 4.46 0.98 -4.46
C LEU A 31 4.17 1.84 -3.23
N LEU A 32 4.47 1.31 -2.04
CA LEU A 32 4.23 1.95 -0.75
C LEU A 32 5.55 2.10 0.02
N PRO A 33 6.33 3.16 -0.20
CA PRO A 33 7.64 3.31 0.44
C PRO A 33 7.57 3.70 1.92
N GLY A 34 6.40 4.06 2.43
CA GLY A 34 6.19 4.60 3.77
C GLY A 34 5.99 6.11 3.77
N SER A 35 5.91 6.69 4.97
CA SER A 35 5.56 8.12 5.15
C SER A 35 6.62 8.91 5.94
N ARG A 36 7.74 8.31 6.32
CA ARG A 36 8.79 8.94 7.14
C ARG A 36 10.09 9.07 6.37
N GLY A 37 11.12 9.69 6.96
CA GLY A 37 12.38 9.97 6.28
C GLY A 37 13.12 8.76 5.65
N GLU A 38 12.80 7.55 6.10
CA GLU A 38 13.32 6.32 5.46
C GLU A 38 12.61 5.97 4.15
N ALA A 39 11.47 6.58 3.85
CA ALA A 39 10.66 6.30 2.65
C ALA A 39 11.46 6.47 1.35
N TYR A 40 12.37 7.42 1.30
CA TYR A 40 13.22 7.62 0.13
C TYR A 40 14.21 6.47 -0.11
N ARG A 41 14.79 5.91 0.97
CA ARG A 41 15.62 4.70 0.88
C ARG A 41 14.80 3.50 0.46
N ASN A 42 13.61 3.35 1.05
CA ASN A 42 12.67 2.30 0.68
C ASN A 42 12.23 2.44 -0.79
N ALA A 43 11.90 3.66 -1.23
CA ALA A 43 11.56 3.93 -2.63
C ALA A 43 12.65 3.49 -3.60
N ARG A 44 13.93 3.70 -3.26
CA ARG A 44 15.07 3.22 -4.07
C ARG A 44 15.03 1.70 -4.27
N LEU A 45 14.71 0.94 -3.21
CA LEU A 45 14.60 -0.52 -3.28
C LEU A 45 13.41 -0.95 -4.16
N LEU A 46 12.25 -0.33 -3.95
CA LEU A 46 11.03 -0.61 -4.70
C LEU A 46 11.20 -0.26 -6.19
N LEU A 47 11.74 0.91 -6.51
CA LEU A 47 12.04 1.32 -7.89
C LEU A 47 13.06 0.40 -8.56
N GLY A 48 14.05 -0.06 -7.79
CA GLY A 48 15.00 -1.08 -8.24
C GLY A 48 14.34 -2.42 -8.56
N ALA A 49 13.30 -2.80 -7.84
CA ALA A 49 12.49 -3.99 -8.13
C ALA A 49 11.67 -3.79 -9.42
N VAL A 50 11.08 -2.62 -9.62
CA VAL A 50 10.33 -2.31 -10.85
C VAL A 50 11.21 -2.44 -12.10
N LEU A 51 12.49 -2.09 -12.05
CA LEU A 51 13.42 -2.29 -13.16
C LEU A 51 13.58 -3.77 -13.58
N ARG A 52 13.16 -4.71 -12.76
CA ARG A 52 13.24 -6.17 -12.98
C ARG A 52 11.88 -6.82 -13.26
N LEU A 53 10.81 -6.06 -13.13
CA LEU A 53 9.46 -6.49 -13.46
C LEU A 53 9.14 -6.23 -14.94
N PRO A 54 8.09 -6.86 -15.53
CA PRO A 54 7.68 -6.61 -16.92
C PRO A 54 7.40 -5.13 -17.17
N ALA A 55 7.86 -4.62 -18.31
CA ALA A 55 7.64 -3.22 -18.68
C ALA A 55 6.18 -2.93 -19.04
N GLU A 56 5.41 -3.95 -19.32
CA GLU A 56 3.97 -3.91 -19.62
C GLU A 56 3.11 -3.67 -18.37
N PHE A 57 3.59 -4.07 -17.19
CA PHE A 57 2.86 -3.83 -15.94
C PHE A 57 2.71 -2.33 -15.68
N ARG A 58 1.64 -1.98 -15.00
CA ARG A 58 1.41 -0.63 -14.51
C ARG A 58 1.99 -0.46 -13.11
N TYR A 59 2.52 0.70 -12.84
CA TYR A 59 3.13 0.99 -11.55
C TYR A 59 2.61 2.31 -11.02
N ALA A 60 2.07 2.32 -9.80
CA ALA A 60 1.64 3.53 -9.11
C ALA A 60 2.29 3.62 -7.73
N LEU A 61 2.95 4.73 -7.45
CA LEU A 61 3.55 5.02 -6.16
C LEU A 61 2.65 5.98 -5.39
N ALA A 62 2.20 5.55 -4.21
CA ALA A 62 1.50 6.41 -3.27
C ALA A 62 2.55 7.17 -2.43
N LEU A 63 2.76 8.43 -2.77
CA LEU A 63 3.65 9.31 -2.03
C LEU A 63 2.86 9.98 -0.89
N ALA A 64 3.34 9.83 0.34
CA ALA A 64 2.72 10.45 1.50
C ALA A 64 2.78 12.00 1.39
N SER A 65 1.81 12.68 1.99
CA SER A 65 1.64 14.14 1.86
C SER A 65 2.87 14.93 2.30
N GLU A 66 3.55 14.43 3.34
CA GLU A 66 4.72 15.06 3.96
C GLU A 66 6.01 14.89 3.15
N LEU A 67 6.01 13.98 2.16
CA LEU A 67 7.21 13.70 1.36
C LEU A 67 7.29 14.63 0.14
N ASP A 68 8.51 15.04 -0.19
CA ASP A 68 8.79 15.89 -1.35
C ASP A 68 8.97 15.05 -2.63
N PRO A 69 8.19 15.29 -3.70
CA PRO A 69 8.39 14.65 -4.99
C PRO A 69 9.79 14.90 -5.59
N ALA A 70 10.41 16.06 -5.31
CA ALA A 70 11.74 16.37 -5.81
C ALA A 70 12.83 15.49 -5.19
N GLU A 71 12.71 15.16 -3.91
CA GLU A 71 13.63 14.20 -3.27
C GLU A 71 13.44 12.79 -3.84
N LEU A 72 12.18 12.38 -4.08
CA LEU A 72 11.91 11.10 -4.75
C LEU A 72 12.51 11.05 -6.16
N ALA A 73 12.40 12.15 -6.92
CA ALA A 73 13.01 12.29 -8.24
C ALA A 73 14.53 12.09 -8.19
N GLN A 74 15.22 12.71 -7.22
CA GLN A 74 16.66 12.53 -7.04
C GLN A 74 17.04 11.08 -6.72
N VAL A 75 16.23 10.39 -5.90
CA VAL A 75 16.42 8.97 -5.61
C VAL A 75 16.30 8.13 -6.88
N GLY A 76 15.28 8.38 -7.68
CA GLY A 76 15.06 7.71 -8.96
C GLY A 76 16.22 7.93 -9.93
N GLN A 77 16.66 9.18 -10.09
CA GLN A 77 17.75 9.56 -10.98
C GLN A 77 19.06 8.79 -10.68
N ARG A 78 19.38 8.60 -9.39
CA ARG A 78 20.59 7.85 -8.98
C ARG A 78 20.61 6.38 -9.39
N ILE A 79 19.46 5.83 -9.81
CA ILE A 79 19.31 4.44 -10.26
C ILE A 79 18.71 4.33 -11.66
N GLY A 80 18.81 5.40 -12.45
CA GLY A 80 18.50 5.39 -13.88
C GLY A 80 17.05 5.69 -14.25
N TRP A 81 16.27 6.32 -13.36
CA TRP A 81 14.95 6.85 -13.68
C TRP A 81 15.04 8.33 -14.05
N GLU A 82 14.24 8.74 -15.02
CA GLU A 82 14.02 10.14 -15.40
C GLU A 82 12.72 10.63 -14.76
N TRP A 83 12.73 11.83 -14.21
CA TRP A 83 11.58 12.44 -13.58
C TRP A 83 10.89 13.42 -14.53
N GLN A 84 9.59 13.25 -14.68
CA GLN A 84 8.71 14.19 -15.39
C GLN A 84 7.68 14.72 -14.39
N PRO A 85 7.78 16.00 -14.00
CA PRO A 85 6.79 16.61 -13.09
C PRO A 85 5.45 16.77 -13.80
N HIS A 86 4.38 16.66 -13.04
CA HIS A 86 3.03 16.97 -13.48
C HIS A 86 2.40 18.00 -12.53
N GLU A 87 1.65 18.94 -13.11
CA GLU A 87 0.81 19.82 -12.31
C GLU A 87 -0.44 19.04 -11.87
N PRO A 88 -0.70 18.93 -10.55
CA PRO A 88 -1.83 18.19 -10.06
C PRO A 88 -3.16 18.80 -10.55
N THR A 89 -4.01 17.99 -11.13
CA THR A 89 -5.37 18.38 -11.49
C THR A 89 -6.35 18.02 -10.37
N GLY A 90 -7.45 18.76 -10.26
CA GLY A 90 -8.48 18.54 -9.24
C GLY A 90 -9.42 17.37 -9.53
N ALA A 91 -9.41 16.81 -10.74
CA ALA A 91 -10.34 15.77 -11.17
C ALA A 91 -9.76 14.87 -12.27
N GLY A 92 -10.41 13.74 -12.50
CA GLY A 92 -10.08 12.79 -13.56
C GLY A 92 -8.89 11.90 -13.23
N GLU A 93 -8.36 11.22 -14.24
CA GLU A 93 -7.29 10.24 -14.12
C GLU A 93 -5.97 10.80 -13.58
N THR A 94 -5.72 12.08 -13.81
CA THR A 94 -4.52 12.80 -13.35
C THR A 94 -4.71 13.48 -12.00
N MET A 95 -5.87 13.33 -11.34
CA MET A 95 -6.09 13.87 -10.00
C MET A 95 -5.01 13.38 -9.05
N GLY A 96 -4.30 14.30 -8.40
CA GLY A 96 -3.22 13.98 -7.45
C GLY A 96 -1.94 13.41 -8.07
N LEU A 97 -1.84 13.29 -9.40
CA LEU A 97 -0.60 12.94 -10.09
C LEU A 97 0.39 14.09 -9.96
N VAL A 98 1.53 13.85 -9.33
CA VAL A 98 2.57 14.87 -9.09
C VAL A 98 3.77 14.70 -10.01
N GLY A 99 3.90 13.55 -10.66
CA GLY A 99 4.94 13.28 -11.61
C GLY A 99 5.01 11.82 -12.03
N THR A 100 5.88 11.55 -12.98
CA THR A 100 6.14 10.21 -13.51
C THR A 100 7.63 9.94 -13.51
N LEU A 101 8.02 8.78 -13.02
CA LEU A 101 9.37 8.25 -13.16
C LEU A 101 9.41 7.31 -14.37
N GLN A 102 10.35 7.53 -15.31
CA GLN A 102 10.49 6.72 -16.52
C GLN A 102 11.87 6.06 -16.60
N ALA A 103 11.90 4.80 -17.01
CA ALA A 103 13.13 4.06 -17.32
C ALA A 103 12.90 3.11 -18.50
N GLY A 104 13.37 3.49 -19.67
CA GLY A 104 13.06 2.82 -20.92
C GLY A 104 11.56 2.75 -21.17
N ARG A 105 10.98 1.55 -21.27
CA ARG A 105 9.53 1.35 -21.47
C ARG A 105 8.72 1.36 -20.16
N ARG A 106 9.37 1.42 -19.01
CA ARG A 106 8.70 1.41 -17.68
C ARG A 106 8.33 2.81 -17.26
N SER A 107 7.14 2.94 -16.69
CA SER A 107 6.63 4.20 -16.15
C SER A 107 6.01 3.96 -14.77
N VAL A 108 6.44 4.72 -13.78
CA VAL A 108 5.84 4.73 -12.43
C VAL A 108 5.13 6.05 -12.21
N TRP A 109 3.83 6.01 -12.08
CA TRP A 109 3.03 7.19 -11.78
C TRP A 109 3.06 7.48 -10.28
N VAL A 110 3.39 8.72 -9.91
CA VAL A 110 3.53 9.15 -8.52
C VAL A 110 2.36 10.03 -8.13
N TYR A 111 1.56 9.56 -7.19
CA TYR A 111 0.36 10.24 -6.73
C TYR A 111 0.48 10.67 -5.27
N LYS A 112 -0.09 11.84 -4.96
CA LYS A 112 -0.45 12.28 -3.60
C LYS A 112 -1.96 12.29 -3.42
N GLY A 113 -2.43 11.92 -2.21
CA GLY A 113 -3.86 11.93 -1.90
C GLY A 113 -4.72 10.85 -2.59
N ARG A 114 -4.10 9.88 -3.27
CA ARG A 114 -4.80 8.81 -4.01
C ARG A 114 -4.53 7.40 -3.46
N PHE A 115 -4.19 7.31 -2.19
CA PHE A 115 -3.80 6.05 -1.58
C PHE A 115 -4.88 4.96 -1.68
N ALA A 116 -6.14 5.29 -1.31
CA ALA A 116 -7.25 4.34 -1.39
C ALA A 116 -7.52 3.89 -2.84
N ASP A 117 -7.53 4.83 -3.80
CA ASP A 117 -7.75 4.51 -5.21
C ASP A 117 -6.67 3.57 -5.75
N ILE A 118 -5.40 3.81 -5.41
CA ILE A 118 -4.27 2.95 -5.81
C ILE A 118 -4.45 1.55 -5.22
N LEU A 119 -4.79 1.41 -3.94
CA LEU A 119 -5.00 0.12 -3.32
C LEU A 119 -6.16 -0.66 -3.95
N HIS A 120 -7.27 0.01 -4.25
CA HIS A 120 -8.42 -0.65 -4.87
C HIS A 120 -8.15 -1.06 -6.32
N ALA A 121 -7.33 -0.30 -7.06
CA ALA A 121 -6.95 -0.60 -8.44
C ALA A 121 -5.78 -1.62 -8.56
N ALA A 122 -4.96 -1.78 -7.52
CA ALA A 122 -3.80 -2.67 -7.56
C ALA A 122 -4.19 -4.14 -7.52
N GLU A 123 -3.46 -4.98 -8.21
CA GLU A 123 -3.46 -6.43 -8.02
C GLU A 123 -2.52 -6.84 -6.89
N ILE A 124 -1.37 -6.20 -6.77
CA ILE A 124 -0.34 -6.56 -5.78
C ILE A 124 0.37 -5.30 -5.27
N VAL A 125 0.91 -5.40 -4.08
CA VAL A 125 1.60 -4.29 -3.41
C VAL A 125 3.05 -4.65 -3.13
N LEU A 126 3.97 -3.80 -3.55
CA LEU A 126 5.34 -3.72 -3.04
C LEU A 126 5.35 -2.68 -1.92
N GLY A 127 5.37 -3.14 -0.67
CA GLY A 127 5.16 -2.25 0.47
C GLY A 127 6.28 -2.33 1.52
N MET A 128 6.89 -1.20 1.84
CA MET A 128 7.83 -1.03 2.95
C MET A 128 7.25 0.00 3.94
N ALA A 129 6.03 -0.27 4.40
CA ALA A 129 5.24 0.62 5.24
C ALA A 129 4.55 -0.16 6.36
N GLY A 130 4.25 0.50 7.46
CA GLY A 130 3.50 -0.10 8.57
C GLY A 130 2.01 -0.23 8.24
N THR A 131 1.25 0.79 8.61
CA THR A 131 -0.21 0.84 8.45
C THR A 131 -0.66 0.64 7.00
N ALA A 132 0.08 1.19 6.02
CA ALA A 132 -0.31 1.07 4.62
C ALA A 132 -0.27 -0.38 4.10
N ASN A 133 0.69 -1.21 4.54
CA ASN A 133 0.71 -2.64 4.23
C ASN A 133 -0.47 -3.38 4.87
N GLU A 134 -0.84 -3.00 6.10
CA GLU A 134 -2.00 -3.58 6.79
C GLU A 134 -3.30 -3.24 6.08
N GLN A 135 -3.44 -1.99 5.62
CA GLN A 135 -4.59 -1.54 4.85
C GLN A 135 -4.66 -2.22 3.48
N ALA A 136 -3.52 -2.39 2.79
CA ALA A 136 -3.44 -3.13 1.53
C ALA A 136 -3.91 -4.59 1.70
N ALA A 137 -3.40 -5.28 2.73
CA ALA A 137 -3.85 -6.64 3.04
C ALA A 137 -5.36 -6.68 3.35
N GLY A 138 -5.86 -5.69 4.08
CA GLY A 138 -7.28 -5.59 4.45
C GLY A 138 -8.22 -5.45 3.26
N VAL A 139 -7.85 -4.71 2.22
CA VAL A 139 -8.62 -4.67 0.96
C VAL A 139 -8.36 -5.90 0.07
N GLY A 140 -7.63 -6.88 0.57
CA GLY A 140 -7.36 -8.14 -0.13
C GLY A 140 -6.28 -8.04 -1.20
N ARG A 141 -5.32 -7.14 -1.04
CA ARG A 141 -4.16 -7.07 -1.95
C ARG A 141 -2.99 -7.80 -1.33
N PRO A 142 -2.43 -8.83 -1.99
CA PRO A 142 -1.19 -9.45 -1.55
C PRO A 142 -0.08 -8.42 -1.38
N VAL A 143 0.69 -8.52 -0.30
CA VAL A 143 1.79 -7.59 -0.03
C VAL A 143 3.10 -8.33 -0.07
N VAL A 144 4.03 -7.86 -0.89
CA VAL A 144 5.43 -8.28 -0.92
C VAL A 144 6.29 -7.21 -0.27
N THR A 145 7.13 -7.61 0.67
CA THR A 145 7.95 -6.71 1.47
C THR A 145 9.32 -7.29 1.78
N CYS A 146 10.23 -6.46 2.24
CA CYS A 146 11.49 -6.88 2.84
C CYS A 146 11.87 -5.92 3.98
N PRO A 147 12.78 -6.28 4.88
CA PRO A 147 13.35 -5.33 5.83
C PRO A 147 14.02 -4.15 5.12
N GLY A 148 13.91 -2.96 5.70
CA GLY A 148 14.58 -1.75 5.24
C GLY A 148 15.80 -1.39 6.08
N GLU A 149 16.59 -0.43 5.61
CA GLU A 149 17.77 0.10 6.29
C GLU A 149 17.45 1.20 7.30
N GLY A 150 16.17 1.55 7.46
CA GLY A 150 15.74 2.62 8.35
C GLY A 150 15.50 2.18 9.79
N PRO A 151 15.35 3.13 10.72
CA PRO A 151 15.17 2.82 12.14
C PRO A 151 13.83 2.17 12.48
N GLN A 152 12.86 2.24 11.59
CA GLN A 152 11.49 1.78 11.87
C GLN A 152 11.14 0.50 11.12
N PHE A 153 11.43 0.41 9.83
CA PHE A 153 11.07 -0.75 9.01
C PHE A 153 12.17 -1.82 9.07
N THR A 154 12.49 -2.26 10.29
CA THR A 154 13.55 -3.23 10.61
C THR A 154 13.08 -4.68 10.43
N GLU A 155 14.00 -5.64 10.46
CA GLU A 155 13.68 -7.08 10.49
C GLU A 155 12.71 -7.44 11.62
N LYS A 156 12.92 -6.88 12.82
CA LYS A 156 12.03 -7.09 13.98
C LYS A 156 10.61 -6.58 13.70
N PHE A 157 10.50 -5.41 13.06
CA PHE A 157 9.20 -4.85 12.68
C PHE A 157 8.51 -5.71 11.63
N VAL A 158 9.22 -6.10 10.56
CA VAL A 158 8.69 -6.96 9.51
C VAL A 158 8.24 -8.32 10.05
N ALA A 159 9.02 -8.92 10.96
CA ALA A 159 8.64 -10.17 11.64
C ALA A 159 7.36 -10.00 12.48
N ALA A 160 7.17 -8.85 13.15
CA ALA A 160 5.95 -8.54 13.88
C ALA A 160 4.76 -8.35 12.92
N GLN A 161 4.97 -7.65 11.81
CA GLN A 161 3.95 -7.46 10.77
C GLN A 161 3.57 -8.79 10.10
N LYS A 162 4.54 -9.69 9.85
CA LYS A 162 4.26 -11.05 9.34
C LYS A 162 3.39 -11.87 10.31
N ARG A 163 3.63 -11.77 11.62
CA ARG A 163 2.75 -12.42 12.61
C ARG A 163 1.32 -11.85 12.57
N LEU A 164 1.21 -10.53 12.40
CA LEU A 164 -0.08 -9.84 12.35
C LEU A 164 -0.87 -10.18 11.08
N LEU A 165 -0.23 -10.16 9.92
CA LEU A 165 -0.86 -10.32 8.61
C LEU A 165 -0.90 -11.77 8.11
N GLY A 166 -0.11 -12.67 8.71
CA GLY A 166 -0.04 -14.07 8.28
C GLY A 166 0.39 -14.20 6.82
N ASP A 167 -0.29 -15.05 6.08
CA ASP A 167 0.04 -15.30 4.67
C ASP A 167 -0.30 -14.15 3.72
N ALA A 168 -1.01 -13.12 4.17
CA ALA A 168 -1.23 -11.93 3.34
C ALA A 168 0.06 -11.15 3.05
N LEU A 169 1.14 -11.39 3.81
CA LEU A 169 2.44 -10.74 3.68
C LEU A 169 3.52 -11.75 3.26
N LEU A 170 4.09 -11.58 2.08
CA LEU A 170 5.29 -12.28 1.64
C LEU A 170 6.52 -11.46 2.01
N VAL A 171 7.38 -12.01 2.85
CA VAL A 171 8.66 -11.37 3.23
C VAL A 171 9.77 -11.98 2.41
N THR A 172 10.57 -11.13 1.75
CA THR A 172 11.72 -11.52 0.95
C THR A 172 13.02 -10.99 1.53
N GLU A 173 14.15 -11.43 0.97
CA GLU A 173 15.44 -10.80 1.19
C GLU A 173 15.43 -9.33 0.77
N PRO A 174 16.21 -8.43 1.43
CA PRO A 174 16.21 -7.00 1.15
C PRO A 174 16.97 -6.66 -0.13
N SER A 175 16.48 -7.14 -1.26
CA SER A 175 17.05 -6.85 -2.58
C SER A 175 15.97 -6.60 -3.62
N PRO A 176 16.26 -5.72 -4.62
CA PRO A 176 15.37 -5.50 -5.74
C PRO A 176 15.00 -6.78 -6.51
N ALA A 177 15.95 -7.72 -6.64
CA ALA A 177 15.71 -8.98 -7.34
C ALA A 177 14.75 -9.90 -6.58
N ALA A 178 14.91 -10.01 -5.25
CA ALA A 178 14.04 -10.83 -4.42
C ALA A 178 12.61 -10.25 -4.36
N LEU A 179 12.47 -8.93 -4.24
CA LEU A 179 11.18 -8.25 -4.30
C LEU A 179 10.46 -8.50 -5.64
N ALA A 180 11.16 -8.31 -6.77
CA ALA A 180 10.60 -8.55 -8.08
C ALA A 180 10.19 -10.02 -8.27
N LYS A 181 11.04 -10.97 -7.84
CA LYS A 181 10.72 -12.39 -7.86
C LYS A 181 9.46 -12.69 -7.04
N GLY A 182 9.36 -12.14 -5.83
CA GLY A 182 8.18 -12.33 -4.98
C GLY A 182 6.89 -11.84 -5.63
N VAL A 183 6.91 -10.71 -6.34
CA VAL A 183 5.76 -10.22 -7.10
C VAL A 183 5.38 -11.20 -8.21
N LEU A 184 6.36 -11.66 -8.99
CA LEU A 184 6.10 -12.58 -10.11
C LEU A 184 5.60 -13.94 -9.63
N ASP A 185 6.18 -14.49 -8.56
CA ASP A 185 5.75 -15.77 -7.99
C ASP A 185 4.28 -15.70 -7.51
N VAL A 186 3.88 -14.62 -6.83
CA VAL A 186 2.50 -14.45 -6.35
C VAL A 186 1.52 -14.26 -7.52
N LEU A 187 1.88 -13.48 -8.54
CA LEU A 187 1.01 -13.26 -9.69
C LEU A 187 0.89 -14.49 -10.61
N ALA A 188 1.91 -15.34 -10.65
CA ALA A 188 1.91 -16.57 -11.45
C ALA A 188 1.11 -17.72 -10.82
N ASP A 189 0.91 -17.71 -9.50
CA ASP A 189 0.20 -18.76 -8.77
C ASP A 189 -1.12 -18.22 -8.21
N ARG A 190 -2.21 -18.56 -8.89
CA ARG A 190 -3.55 -18.10 -8.52
C ARG A 190 -3.98 -18.54 -7.12
N ASP A 191 -3.62 -19.75 -6.70
CA ASP A 191 -4.00 -20.28 -5.39
C ASP A 191 -3.26 -19.53 -4.27
N VAL A 192 -1.98 -19.21 -4.50
CA VAL A 192 -1.20 -18.35 -3.60
C VAL A 192 -1.83 -16.96 -3.51
N TYR A 193 -2.12 -16.35 -4.65
CA TYR A 193 -2.75 -15.03 -4.72
C TYR A 193 -4.06 -14.98 -3.93
N GLU A 194 -4.99 -15.90 -4.23
CA GLU A 194 -6.32 -15.93 -3.61
C GLU A 194 -6.24 -16.22 -2.09
N ARG A 195 -5.32 -17.09 -1.67
CA ARG A 195 -5.04 -17.33 -0.24
C ARG A 195 -4.54 -16.07 0.45
N MET A 196 -3.55 -15.37 -0.14
CA MET A 196 -3.02 -14.13 0.40
C MET A 196 -4.11 -13.06 0.55
N ALA A 197 -4.90 -12.87 -0.49
CA ALA A 197 -5.99 -11.89 -0.52
C ALA A 197 -7.07 -12.20 0.53
N ARG A 198 -7.47 -13.46 0.65
CA ARG A 198 -8.45 -13.92 1.65
C ARG A 198 -7.95 -13.73 3.07
N VAL A 199 -6.72 -14.19 3.38
CA VAL A 199 -6.12 -14.05 4.71
C VAL A 199 -6.00 -12.59 5.12
N GLY A 200 -5.67 -11.70 4.19
CA GLY A 200 -5.60 -10.26 4.45
C GLY A 200 -6.94 -9.70 4.93
N ARG A 201 -8.03 -9.98 4.21
CA ARG A 201 -9.39 -9.57 4.59
C ARG A 201 -9.80 -10.16 5.93
N GLU A 202 -9.58 -11.45 6.16
CA GLU A 202 -9.88 -12.11 7.44
C GLU A 202 -9.14 -11.48 8.63
N ARG A 203 -7.86 -11.14 8.45
CA ARG A 203 -7.02 -10.57 9.51
C ARG A 203 -7.34 -9.12 9.84
N LYS A 204 -7.78 -8.34 8.88
CA LYS A 204 -8.04 -6.91 9.06
C LYS A 204 -9.52 -6.58 9.23
N GLY A 205 -10.41 -7.45 8.79
CA GLY A 205 -11.87 -7.28 8.87
C GLY A 205 -12.42 -6.24 7.89
N GLU A 206 -13.74 -6.19 7.85
CA GLU A 206 -14.49 -5.32 6.94
C GLU A 206 -14.59 -3.88 7.47
N PRO A 207 -14.79 -2.88 6.60
CA PRO A 207 -15.15 -1.50 6.99
C PRO A 207 -16.37 -1.42 7.90
N GLY A 208 -16.65 -0.25 8.49
CA GLY A 208 -17.77 0.01 9.38
C GLY A 208 -17.41 -0.13 10.86
N GLY A 209 -16.13 -0.23 11.22
CA GLY A 209 -15.66 -0.30 12.59
C GLY A 209 -16.03 0.93 13.41
N ALA A 210 -15.91 2.12 12.84
CA ALA A 210 -16.24 3.38 13.50
C ALA A 210 -17.73 3.48 13.81
N GLU A 211 -18.60 3.11 12.86
CA GLU A 211 -20.04 3.10 13.07
C GLU A 211 -20.46 2.13 14.17
N ARG A 212 -19.94 0.89 14.14
CA ARG A 212 -20.21 -0.11 15.17
C ARG A 212 -19.72 0.33 16.55
N ALA A 213 -18.54 0.97 16.62
CA ALA A 213 -18.02 1.52 17.86
C ALA A 213 -18.91 2.64 18.41
N ALA A 214 -19.32 3.59 17.57
CA ALA A 214 -20.22 4.68 17.95
C ALA A 214 -21.57 4.15 18.46
N LYS A 215 -22.17 3.21 17.74
CA LYS A 215 -23.44 2.57 18.15
C LYS A 215 -23.31 1.89 19.51
N TYR A 216 -22.25 1.13 19.72
CA TYR A 216 -21.99 0.46 21.00
C TYR A 216 -21.82 1.47 22.16
N CYS A 217 -21.12 2.58 21.93
CA CYS A 217 -21.01 3.64 22.94
C CYS A 217 -22.37 4.25 23.30
N LEU A 218 -23.21 4.54 22.31
CA LEU A 218 -24.58 5.08 22.58
C LEU A 218 -25.48 4.09 23.33
N GLU A 219 -25.40 2.80 23.02
CA GLU A 219 -26.10 1.74 23.74
C GLU A 219 -25.66 1.69 25.23
N LEU A 220 -24.35 1.80 25.49
CA LEU A 220 -23.84 1.85 26.86
C LEU A 220 -24.29 3.08 27.63
N GLU A 221 -24.35 4.25 26.97
CA GLU A 221 -24.89 5.49 27.61
C GLU A 221 -26.37 5.37 27.90
N GLY A 222 -27.18 4.84 26.98
CA GLY A 222 -28.59 4.57 27.17
C GLY A 222 -28.85 3.62 28.36
N LEU A 223 -28.05 2.56 28.49
CA LEU A 223 -28.14 1.64 29.63
C LEU A 223 -27.76 2.31 30.95
N ARG A 224 -26.79 3.23 30.98
CA ARG A 224 -26.45 4.01 32.20
C ARG A 224 -27.53 5.01 32.57
N ALA A 225 -28.20 5.63 31.60
CA ALA A 225 -29.29 6.56 31.82
C ALA A 225 -30.57 5.86 32.35
N ALA A 226 -30.84 4.64 31.85
CA ALA A 226 -31.99 3.84 32.29
C ALA A 226 -31.79 3.15 33.65
N GLY A 227 -30.56 3.03 34.12
CA GLY A 227 -30.19 2.43 35.42
C GLY A 227 -30.05 3.42 36.56
N ARG A 228 -30.42 4.71 36.35
CA ARG A 228 -30.56 5.75 37.37
C ARG A 228 -32.03 6.01 37.63
#